data_7bd4a1a35783d2b50d64ecd66d56d0e5
#
_entry.id   7bd4a1a35783d2b50d64ecd66d56d0e5
#
_cell.length_a   1.000
_cell.length_b   1.000
_cell.length_c   1.000
_cell.angle_alpha   90.00
_cell.angle_beta   90.00
_cell.angle_gamma   90.00
#
_symmetry.space_group_name_H-M   'P 1'
#
loop_
_entity.id
_entity.type
_entity.pdbx_description
1 polymer ?
#
loop_
_entity_poly.entity_id
_entity_poly.type
_entity_poly.pdbx_seq_one_letter_code
_entity_poly.pdbx_strand_id
1 'polypeptide(L)'
;KLQSYLLIADSEELKGYERVKALPEYQEYQKLKVMVMSAGFDKKLHAVEYKAYQEIIRQPKIAALIKLEKLRRFKEYREVKDTDLPQKFTHLETYIRSEEFKRNIAYLLNKNRYQTTEDYQLLCEFDALKKRPEIAKYILLAQDPYFNSMRRWQLVFEDDFNQGRLDETKWITRYYAGERFLNDTYGVGEDMQLYSPDNITFGESAVCLNFRKESIIGKYWDRQVGIREKKYDYSSAMISSATALRQRYGRFEAKIKLNRCALTSCFWMLGDTEVPHVEIMKCEADGVHMGRVYSYRTAVNKDIQLIKELELDNAYYIFTLEWTENKMVWMVNDLVVKEETEHIPDVPMYVVLSLGTNK
;
A
#
# COMPACT_ATOMS: atom_id res chain seq x y z
N LYS A 1 -3.27 -23.45 5.77
CA LYS A 1 -4.26 -23.61 4.68
C LYS A 1 -5.70 -23.49 5.19
N LEU A 2 -6.13 -24.27 6.20
CA LEU A 2 -7.46 -24.15 6.80
C LEU A 2 -7.70 -22.76 7.40
N GLN A 3 -6.68 -22.16 8.01
CA GLN A 3 -6.68 -20.79 8.51
C GLN A 3 -6.96 -19.77 7.40
N SER A 4 -6.28 -19.89 6.28
CA SER A 4 -6.49 -19.01 5.11
C SER A 4 -7.90 -19.16 4.55
N TYR A 5 -8.45 -20.37 4.61
CA TYR A 5 -9.83 -20.63 4.27
C TYR A 5 -10.81 -19.88 5.19
N LEU A 6 -10.66 -20.03 6.51
CA LEU A 6 -11.55 -19.39 7.49
C LEU A 6 -11.48 -17.86 7.45
N LEU A 7 -10.30 -17.29 7.13
CA LEU A 7 -10.12 -15.85 6.95
C LEU A 7 -10.81 -15.28 5.72
N ILE A 8 -10.84 -16.07 4.65
CA ILE A 8 -11.26 -15.59 3.33
C ILE A 8 -12.72 -15.95 3.04
N ALA A 9 -13.21 -17.10 3.52
CA ALA A 9 -14.51 -17.65 3.12
C ALA A 9 -15.69 -16.66 3.23
N ASP A 10 -15.72 -15.84 4.29
CA ASP A 10 -16.78 -14.86 4.52
C ASP A 10 -16.32 -13.41 4.31
N SER A 11 -15.11 -13.22 3.78
CA SER A 11 -14.53 -11.90 3.63
C SER A 11 -15.18 -11.10 2.50
N GLU A 12 -15.22 -9.77 2.65
CA GLU A 12 -15.61 -8.88 1.56
C GLU A 12 -14.65 -8.96 0.37
N GLU A 13 -13.38 -9.34 0.61
CA GLU A 13 -12.42 -9.60 -0.46
C GLU A 13 -12.86 -10.75 -1.36
N LEU A 14 -13.35 -11.85 -0.80
CA LEU A 14 -13.87 -12.98 -1.58
C LEU A 14 -15.15 -12.62 -2.31
N LYS A 15 -16.07 -11.93 -1.65
CA LYS A 15 -17.30 -11.44 -2.30
C LYS A 15 -16.98 -10.50 -3.45
N GLY A 16 -15.98 -9.63 -3.28
CA GLY A 16 -15.46 -8.77 -4.33
C GLY A 16 -14.86 -9.57 -5.49
N TYR A 17 -14.04 -10.58 -5.17
CA TYR A 17 -13.44 -11.49 -6.14
C TYR A 17 -14.49 -12.21 -6.99
N GLU A 18 -15.53 -12.79 -6.37
CA GLU A 18 -16.58 -13.50 -7.10
C GLU A 18 -17.44 -12.53 -7.94
N ARG A 19 -17.71 -11.32 -7.46
CA ARG A 19 -18.37 -10.28 -8.27
C ARG A 19 -17.56 -9.93 -9.52
N VAL A 20 -16.26 -9.72 -9.38
CA VAL A 20 -15.39 -9.40 -10.53
C VAL A 20 -15.30 -10.59 -11.48
N LYS A 21 -15.25 -11.81 -10.97
CA LYS A 21 -15.19 -13.04 -11.76
C LYS A 21 -16.46 -13.28 -12.59
N ALA A 22 -17.60 -12.75 -12.13
CA ALA A 22 -18.87 -12.81 -12.87
C ALA A 22 -18.97 -11.75 -14.00
N LEU A 23 -18.05 -10.80 -14.09
CA LEU A 23 -18.08 -9.75 -15.10
C LEU A 23 -17.62 -10.27 -16.48
N PRO A 24 -18.20 -9.73 -17.58
CA PRO A 24 -17.76 -10.05 -18.94
C PRO A 24 -16.27 -9.80 -19.17
N GLU A 25 -15.72 -8.75 -18.58
CA GLU A 25 -14.30 -8.36 -18.67
C GLU A 25 -13.39 -9.45 -18.09
N TYR A 26 -13.83 -10.17 -17.06
CA TYR A 26 -13.06 -11.29 -16.53
C TYR A 26 -13.06 -12.49 -17.49
N GLN A 27 -14.16 -12.75 -18.18
CA GLN A 27 -14.23 -13.80 -19.19
C GLN A 27 -13.28 -13.49 -20.35
N GLU A 28 -13.24 -12.24 -20.77
CA GLU A 28 -12.31 -11.76 -21.79
C GLU A 28 -10.86 -11.86 -21.32
N TYR A 29 -10.57 -11.43 -20.10
CA TYR A 29 -9.25 -11.61 -19.48
C TYR A 29 -8.79 -13.07 -19.50
N GLN A 30 -9.68 -14.02 -19.15
CA GLN A 30 -9.32 -15.44 -19.14
C GLN A 30 -9.02 -15.96 -20.55
N LYS A 31 -9.79 -15.58 -21.54
CA LYS A 31 -9.53 -15.95 -22.95
C LYS A 31 -8.18 -15.43 -23.43
N LEU A 32 -7.93 -14.15 -23.21
CA LEU A 32 -6.69 -13.51 -23.60
C LEU A 32 -5.49 -14.07 -22.83
N LYS A 33 -5.64 -14.36 -21.53
CA LYS A 33 -4.61 -14.98 -20.71
C LYS A 33 -4.21 -16.37 -21.23
N VAL A 34 -5.18 -17.22 -21.53
CA VAL A 34 -4.92 -18.57 -22.06
C VAL A 34 -4.15 -18.47 -23.39
N MET A 35 -4.57 -17.55 -24.26
CA MET A 35 -3.89 -17.32 -25.55
C MET A 35 -2.46 -16.83 -25.36
N VAL A 36 -2.25 -15.78 -24.57
CA VAL A 36 -0.94 -15.15 -24.34
C VAL A 36 0.02 -16.06 -23.60
N MET A 37 -0.49 -16.97 -22.77
CA MET A 37 0.31 -17.94 -22.01
C MET A 37 0.53 -19.28 -22.73
N SER A 38 -0.03 -19.45 -23.93
CA SER A 38 0.14 -20.69 -24.70
C SER A 38 1.57 -20.83 -25.25
N ALA A 39 2.05 -22.07 -25.31
CA ALA A 39 3.33 -22.38 -25.93
C ALA A 39 3.26 -22.04 -27.42
N GLY A 40 4.13 -21.14 -27.89
CA GLY A 40 4.14 -20.68 -29.29
C GLY A 40 3.42 -19.38 -29.57
N PHE A 41 2.93 -18.67 -28.54
CA PHE A 41 2.36 -17.34 -28.73
C PHE A 41 3.39 -16.35 -29.26
N ASP A 42 3.12 -15.81 -30.45
CA ASP A 42 3.94 -14.76 -31.07
C ASP A 42 3.28 -13.39 -30.89
N LYS A 43 3.96 -12.52 -30.15
CA LYS A 43 3.48 -11.16 -29.86
C LYS A 43 3.35 -10.27 -31.10
N LYS A 44 4.13 -10.55 -32.15
CA LYS A 44 4.06 -9.76 -33.40
C LYS A 44 2.88 -10.19 -34.27
N LEU A 45 2.62 -11.49 -34.30
CA LEU A 45 1.51 -12.07 -35.06
C LEU A 45 0.17 -11.77 -34.43
N HIS A 46 0.12 -11.69 -33.09
CA HIS A 46 -1.08 -11.44 -32.29
C HIS A 46 -1.00 -10.12 -31.52
N ALA A 47 -0.55 -9.06 -32.21
CA ALA A 47 -0.30 -7.76 -31.58
C ALA A 47 -1.57 -7.11 -31.01
N VAL A 48 -2.73 -7.33 -31.64
CA VAL A 48 -4.02 -6.79 -31.22
C VAL A 48 -4.46 -7.46 -29.92
N GLU A 49 -4.42 -8.79 -29.87
CA GLU A 49 -4.81 -9.59 -28.70
C GLU A 49 -3.84 -9.35 -27.52
N TYR A 50 -2.55 -9.21 -27.81
CA TYR A 50 -1.56 -8.89 -26.78
C TYR A 50 -1.79 -7.49 -26.21
N LYS A 51 -2.14 -6.50 -27.04
CA LYS A 51 -2.47 -5.15 -26.59
C LYS A 51 -3.75 -5.17 -25.74
N ALA A 52 -4.80 -5.85 -26.19
CA ALA A 52 -6.03 -6.02 -25.42
C ALA A 52 -5.77 -6.70 -24.06
N TYR A 53 -4.90 -7.72 -24.02
CA TYR A 53 -4.47 -8.34 -22.77
C TYR A 53 -3.78 -7.35 -21.83
N GLN A 54 -2.88 -6.51 -22.36
CA GLN A 54 -2.18 -5.49 -21.57
C GLN A 54 -3.11 -4.41 -21.04
N GLU A 55 -4.13 -4.06 -21.79
CA GLU A 55 -5.15 -3.09 -21.38
C GLU A 55 -6.05 -3.66 -20.27
N ILE A 56 -6.52 -4.90 -20.44
CA ILE A 56 -7.45 -5.53 -19.49
C ILE A 56 -6.80 -5.81 -18.14
N ILE A 57 -5.51 -6.23 -18.10
CA ILE A 57 -4.80 -6.45 -16.83
C ILE A 57 -4.51 -5.16 -16.06
N ARG A 58 -4.59 -4.00 -16.71
CA ARG A 58 -4.44 -2.68 -16.10
C ARG A 58 -5.73 -2.14 -15.49
N GLN A 59 -6.87 -2.73 -15.85
CA GLN A 59 -8.14 -2.33 -15.25
C GLN A 59 -8.10 -2.58 -13.74
N PRO A 60 -8.45 -1.60 -12.89
CA PRO A 60 -8.28 -1.69 -11.44
C PRO A 60 -8.90 -2.95 -10.83
N LYS A 61 -10.10 -3.34 -11.31
CA LYS A 61 -10.80 -4.53 -10.82
C LYS A 61 -10.06 -5.83 -11.16
N ILE A 62 -9.54 -5.95 -12.39
CA ILE A 62 -8.80 -7.14 -12.86
C ILE A 62 -7.42 -7.18 -12.21
N ALA A 63 -6.73 -6.04 -12.11
CA ALA A 63 -5.44 -5.94 -11.43
C ALA A 63 -5.54 -6.38 -9.96
N ALA A 64 -6.55 -5.89 -9.23
CA ALA A 64 -6.81 -6.30 -7.85
C ALA A 64 -7.07 -7.81 -7.72
N LEU A 65 -7.87 -8.38 -8.64
CA LEU A 65 -8.14 -9.81 -8.68
C LEU A 65 -6.84 -10.63 -8.94
N ILE A 66 -6.04 -10.24 -9.92
CA ILE A 66 -4.77 -10.89 -10.24
C ILE A 66 -3.83 -10.85 -9.03
N LYS A 67 -3.79 -9.73 -8.31
CA LYS A 67 -3.00 -9.57 -7.10
C LYS A 67 -3.49 -10.51 -6.00
N LEU A 68 -4.80 -10.56 -5.77
CA LEU A 68 -5.41 -11.45 -4.77
C LEU A 68 -5.07 -12.91 -5.07
N GLU A 69 -5.14 -13.34 -6.34
CA GLU A 69 -4.78 -14.72 -6.75
C GLU A 69 -3.32 -15.09 -6.47
N LYS A 70 -2.41 -14.11 -6.46
CA LYS A 70 -0.98 -14.33 -6.16
C LYS A 70 -0.71 -14.47 -4.66
N LEU A 71 -1.57 -13.95 -3.81
CA LEU A 71 -1.38 -14.01 -2.36
C LEU A 71 -1.34 -15.47 -1.89
N ARG A 72 -0.36 -15.77 -1.04
CA ARG A 72 -0.20 -17.11 -0.44
C ARG A 72 -1.49 -17.56 0.24
N ARG A 73 -2.11 -16.68 1.05
CA ARG A 73 -3.37 -16.96 1.75
C ARG A 73 -4.52 -17.36 0.80
N PHE A 74 -4.60 -16.75 -0.38
CA PHE A 74 -5.64 -17.03 -1.37
C PHE A 74 -5.40 -18.36 -2.11
N LYS A 75 -4.14 -18.68 -2.39
CA LYS A 75 -3.76 -20.01 -2.93
C LYS A 75 -4.11 -21.11 -1.94
N GLU A 76 -3.76 -20.92 -0.68
CA GLU A 76 -4.09 -21.86 0.40
C GLU A 76 -5.60 -22.01 0.61
N TYR A 77 -6.38 -20.92 0.48
CA TYR A 77 -7.85 -20.96 0.46
C TYR A 77 -8.37 -21.86 -0.67
N ARG A 78 -7.88 -21.66 -1.89
CA ARG A 78 -8.31 -22.44 -3.07
C ARG A 78 -7.98 -23.93 -2.94
N GLU A 79 -6.88 -24.28 -2.30
CA GLU A 79 -6.49 -25.66 -2.07
C GLU A 79 -7.38 -26.37 -1.04
N VAL A 80 -8.02 -25.62 -0.16
CA VAL A 80 -8.83 -26.16 0.95
C VAL A 80 -10.31 -26.08 0.67
N LYS A 81 -10.80 -25.10 -0.10
CA LYS A 81 -12.22 -24.80 -0.27
C LYS A 81 -13.05 -25.98 -0.81
N ASP A 82 -12.44 -26.79 -1.67
CA ASP A 82 -13.10 -27.92 -2.32
C ASP A 82 -12.81 -29.26 -1.60
N THR A 83 -12.21 -29.20 -0.39
CA THR A 83 -11.97 -30.38 0.48
C THR A 83 -13.05 -30.47 1.56
N ASP A 84 -13.06 -31.58 2.30
CA ASP A 84 -13.95 -31.82 3.45
C ASP A 84 -13.46 -31.12 4.74
N LEU A 85 -12.23 -30.60 4.75
CA LEU A 85 -11.59 -30.01 5.93
C LEU A 85 -12.36 -28.84 6.56
N PRO A 86 -12.88 -27.85 5.81
CA PRO A 86 -13.66 -26.76 6.38
C PRO A 86 -14.93 -27.24 7.07
N GLN A 87 -15.67 -28.15 6.41
CA GLN A 87 -16.92 -28.69 6.94
C GLN A 87 -16.65 -29.54 8.18
N LYS A 88 -15.62 -30.39 8.12
CA LYS A 88 -15.21 -31.23 9.27
C LYS A 88 -14.80 -30.34 10.46
N PHE A 89 -14.03 -29.28 10.24
CA PHE A 89 -13.63 -28.38 11.32
C PHE A 89 -14.83 -27.67 11.96
N THR A 90 -15.72 -27.09 11.16
CA THR A 90 -16.92 -26.41 11.65
C THR A 90 -17.85 -27.38 12.41
N HIS A 91 -18.01 -28.60 11.89
CA HIS A 91 -18.81 -29.63 12.53
C HIS A 91 -18.24 -30.00 13.91
N LEU A 92 -16.94 -30.27 13.99
CA LEU A 92 -16.26 -30.61 15.24
C LEU A 92 -16.32 -29.45 16.24
N GLU A 93 -16.09 -28.22 15.81
CA GLU A 93 -16.14 -27.02 16.65
C GLU A 93 -17.55 -26.81 17.21
N THR A 94 -18.58 -26.91 16.36
CA THR A 94 -19.98 -26.77 16.76
C THR A 94 -20.37 -27.88 17.76
N TYR A 95 -19.97 -29.10 17.47
CA TYR A 95 -20.26 -30.25 18.35
C TYR A 95 -19.64 -30.11 19.75
N ILE A 96 -18.34 -29.76 19.81
CA ILE A 96 -17.63 -29.58 21.09
C ILE A 96 -18.21 -28.41 21.91
N ARG A 97 -18.76 -27.37 21.23
CA ARG A 97 -19.44 -26.25 21.90
C ARG A 97 -20.88 -26.54 22.30
N SER A 98 -21.47 -27.65 21.85
CA SER A 98 -22.87 -27.97 22.11
C SER A 98 -23.14 -28.27 23.60
N GLU A 99 -24.36 -28.02 24.04
CA GLU A 99 -24.82 -28.34 25.39
C GLU A 99 -24.89 -29.88 25.59
N GLU A 100 -25.09 -30.61 24.52
CA GLU A 100 -25.04 -32.08 24.53
C GLU A 100 -23.64 -32.58 24.89
N PHE A 101 -22.62 -32.09 24.19
CA PHE A 101 -21.23 -32.40 24.47
C PHE A 101 -20.83 -32.05 25.90
N LYS A 102 -21.21 -30.87 26.40
CA LYS A 102 -20.95 -30.43 27.77
C LYS A 102 -21.61 -31.35 28.81
N ARG A 103 -22.87 -31.75 28.57
CA ARG A 103 -23.60 -32.68 29.43
C ARG A 103 -22.95 -34.04 29.43
N ASN A 104 -22.57 -34.55 28.27
CA ASN A 104 -21.90 -35.85 28.15
C ASN A 104 -20.56 -35.86 28.88
N ILE A 105 -19.77 -34.77 28.74
CA ILE A 105 -18.52 -34.61 29.50
C ILE A 105 -18.77 -34.64 31.01
N ALA A 106 -19.73 -33.83 31.51
CA ALA A 106 -20.05 -33.78 32.94
C ALA A 106 -20.48 -35.14 33.50
N TYR A 107 -21.24 -35.94 32.73
CA TYR A 107 -21.65 -37.29 33.09
C TYR A 107 -20.48 -38.28 33.10
N LEU A 108 -19.59 -38.18 32.11
CA LEU A 108 -18.50 -39.14 31.88
C LEU A 108 -17.28 -38.91 32.77
N LEU A 109 -17.03 -37.67 33.20
CA LEU A 109 -15.94 -37.32 34.13
C LEU A 109 -16.03 -38.06 35.47
N ASN A 110 -17.20 -38.63 35.79
CA ASN A 110 -17.46 -39.28 37.10
C ASN A 110 -16.91 -40.71 37.25
N LYS A 111 -16.09 -41.29 36.40
CA LYS A 111 -15.45 -42.62 36.59
C LYS A 111 -14.36 -42.98 35.56
N ASN A 112 -13.50 -42.11 35.12
CA ASN A 112 -12.49 -42.42 34.10
C ASN A 112 -13.05 -42.98 32.76
N ARG A 113 -14.36 -43.07 32.61
CA ARG A 113 -15.02 -43.58 31.39
C ARG A 113 -14.94 -42.59 30.24
N TYR A 114 -14.77 -41.32 30.57
CA TYR A 114 -14.68 -40.25 29.59
C TYR A 114 -13.52 -40.46 28.61
N GLN A 115 -12.35 -40.87 29.09
CA GLN A 115 -11.16 -41.08 28.26
C GLN A 115 -11.28 -42.19 27.21
N THR A 116 -12.25 -43.06 27.36
CA THR A 116 -12.50 -44.16 26.40
C THR A 116 -13.63 -43.88 25.44
N THR A 117 -14.23 -42.68 25.53
CA THR A 117 -15.37 -42.30 24.70
C THR A 117 -14.92 -41.58 23.42
N GLU A 118 -15.78 -41.63 22.41
CA GLU A 118 -15.62 -40.87 21.17
C GLU A 118 -15.55 -39.36 21.44
N ASP A 119 -16.35 -38.85 22.39
CA ASP A 119 -16.34 -37.44 22.81
C ASP A 119 -14.97 -36.99 23.32
N TYR A 120 -14.26 -37.86 24.07
CA TYR A 120 -12.91 -37.54 24.51
C TYR A 120 -11.90 -37.52 23.35
N GLN A 121 -12.03 -38.43 22.40
CA GLN A 121 -11.19 -38.46 21.21
C GLN A 121 -11.40 -37.17 20.38
N LEU A 122 -12.64 -36.74 20.21
CA LEU A 122 -12.99 -35.50 19.53
C LEU A 122 -12.43 -34.28 20.26
N LEU A 123 -12.49 -34.27 21.61
CA LEU A 123 -11.88 -33.21 22.41
C LEU A 123 -10.35 -33.15 22.22
N CYS A 124 -9.71 -34.34 22.26
CA CYS A 124 -8.27 -34.43 22.03
C CYS A 124 -7.89 -33.98 20.61
N GLU A 125 -8.68 -34.32 19.60
CA GLU A 125 -8.49 -33.88 18.24
C GLU A 125 -8.65 -32.34 18.14
N PHE A 126 -9.67 -31.77 18.77
CA PHE A 126 -9.87 -30.32 18.83
C PHE A 126 -8.70 -29.60 19.51
N ASP A 127 -8.25 -30.13 20.68
CA ASP A 127 -7.11 -29.54 21.39
C ASP A 127 -5.80 -29.69 20.62
N ALA A 128 -5.62 -30.78 19.88
CA ALA A 128 -4.50 -30.96 18.98
C ALA A 128 -4.54 -29.98 17.79
N LEU A 129 -5.72 -29.82 17.18
CA LEU A 129 -5.92 -28.82 16.12
C LEU A 129 -5.64 -27.40 16.62
N LYS A 130 -6.14 -27.06 17.82
CA LYS A 130 -5.94 -25.75 18.42
C LYS A 130 -4.46 -25.42 18.71
N LYS A 131 -3.66 -26.47 19.01
CA LYS A 131 -2.20 -26.34 19.23
C LYS A 131 -1.37 -26.29 17.94
N ARG A 132 -1.98 -26.58 16.79
CA ARG A 132 -1.26 -26.46 15.51
C ARG A 132 -0.78 -25.04 15.30
N PRO A 133 0.48 -24.85 14.89
CA PRO A 133 1.05 -23.51 14.74
C PRO A 133 0.20 -22.59 13.86
N GLU A 134 -0.44 -23.14 12.82
CA GLU A 134 -1.28 -22.40 11.89
C GLU A 134 -2.55 -21.88 12.57
N ILE A 135 -3.18 -22.71 13.40
CA ILE A 135 -4.44 -22.39 14.10
C ILE A 135 -4.16 -21.48 15.30
N ALA A 136 -3.12 -21.77 16.07
CA ALA A 136 -2.68 -20.91 17.17
C ALA A 136 -2.35 -19.51 16.69
N LYS A 137 -1.63 -19.41 15.57
CA LYS A 137 -1.32 -18.14 14.93
C LYS A 137 -2.58 -17.41 14.43
N TYR A 138 -3.54 -18.15 13.86
CA TYR A 138 -4.83 -17.57 13.45
C TYR A 138 -5.58 -16.95 14.63
N ILE A 139 -5.73 -17.71 15.73
CA ILE A 139 -6.45 -17.24 16.93
C ILE A 139 -5.78 -15.98 17.49
N LEU A 140 -4.44 -15.97 17.54
CA LEU A 140 -3.67 -14.80 17.97
C LEU A 140 -3.93 -13.59 17.06
N LEU A 141 -3.82 -13.78 15.75
CA LEU A 141 -3.98 -12.71 14.77
C LEU A 141 -5.43 -12.24 14.64
N ALA A 142 -6.41 -13.12 14.81
CA ALA A 142 -7.83 -12.76 14.78
C ALA A 142 -8.24 -11.85 15.95
N GLN A 143 -7.50 -11.86 17.03
CA GLN A 143 -7.72 -10.99 18.19
C GLN A 143 -6.84 -9.72 18.16
N ASP A 144 -5.88 -9.66 17.26
CA ASP A 144 -4.95 -8.54 17.16
C ASP A 144 -5.67 -7.29 16.59
N PRO A 145 -5.70 -6.17 17.32
CA PRO A 145 -6.30 -4.92 16.85
C PRO A 145 -5.69 -4.43 15.52
N TYR A 146 -4.43 -4.72 15.27
CA TYR A 146 -3.72 -4.35 14.04
C TYR A 146 -4.33 -5.02 12.82
N PHE A 147 -4.57 -6.35 12.86
CA PHE A 147 -5.25 -7.06 11.77
C PHE A 147 -6.70 -6.61 11.58
N ASN A 148 -7.38 -6.24 12.65
CA ASN A 148 -8.72 -5.66 12.56
C ASN A 148 -8.69 -4.27 11.91
N SER A 149 -7.64 -3.48 12.13
CA SER A 149 -7.47 -2.19 11.47
C SER A 149 -7.17 -2.33 9.97
N MET A 150 -6.36 -3.31 9.59
CA MET A 150 -6.05 -3.58 8.18
C MET A 150 -7.26 -4.03 7.34
N ARG A 151 -8.24 -4.69 7.97
CA ARG A 151 -9.51 -5.05 7.29
C ARG A 151 -10.36 -3.85 6.89
N ARG A 152 -10.09 -2.67 7.45
CA ARG A 152 -10.80 -1.42 7.13
C ARG A 152 -10.31 -0.79 5.83
N TRP A 153 -9.13 -1.19 5.33
CA TRP A 153 -8.49 -0.54 4.20
C TRP A 153 -8.61 -1.39 2.93
N GLN A 154 -9.03 -0.77 1.85
CA GLN A 154 -8.96 -1.34 0.51
C GLN A 154 -7.73 -0.77 -0.18
N LEU A 155 -6.85 -1.63 -0.70
CA LEU A 155 -5.71 -1.20 -1.47
C LEU A 155 -6.20 -0.63 -2.82
N VAL A 156 -5.93 0.65 -3.05
CA VAL A 156 -6.33 1.37 -4.27
C VAL A 156 -5.13 1.75 -5.15
N PHE A 157 -3.94 1.87 -4.56
CA PHE A 157 -2.73 2.24 -5.26
C PHE A 157 -1.51 1.62 -4.58
N GLU A 158 -0.62 1.05 -5.38
CA GLU A 158 0.69 0.59 -4.90
C GLU A 158 1.71 0.58 -6.02
N ASP A 159 2.98 0.68 -5.64
CA ASP A 159 4.11 0.39 -6.49
C ASP A 159 5.24 -0.21 -5.63
N ASP A 160 5.74 -1.36 -6.04
CA ASP A 160 6.86 -2.04 -5.40
C ASP A 160 8.19 -1.81 -6.14
N PHE A 161 8.14 -1.04 -7.22
CA PHE A 161 9.27 -0.69 -8.09
C PHE A 161 10.08 -1.88 -8.61
N ASN A 162 9.47 -3.07 -8.68
CA ASN A 162 10.14 -4.32 -9.11
C ASN A 162 10.42 -4.39 -10.62
N GLN A 163 9.90 -3.44 -11.40
CA GLN A 163 10.01 -3.48 -12.86
C GLN A 163 11.34 -2.89 -13.38
N GLY A 164 12.19 -2.33 -12.50
CA GLY A 164 13.43 -1.66 -12.89
C GLY A 164 13.23 -0.40 -13.75
N ARG A 165 12.01 0.11 -13.80
CA ARG A 165 11.60 1.35 -14.47
C ARG A 165 10.39 1.96 -13.79
N LEU A 166 10.21 3.26 -13.93
CA LEU A 166 9.03 3.95 -13.45
C LEU A 166 7.81 3.55 -14.30
N ASP A 167 6.70 3.27 -13.63
CA ASP A 167 5.42 3.11 -14.31
C ASP A 167 4.83 4.51 -14.58
N GLU A 168 4.96 4.98 -15.81
CA GLU A 168 4.48 6.29 -16.25
C GLU A 168 2.95 6.43 -16.19
N THR A 169 2.22 5.33 -16.05
CA THR A 169 0.77 5.35 -15.80
C THR A 169 0.44 5.68 -14.35
N LYS A 170 1.41 5.52 -13.43
CA LYS A 170 1.28 5.80 -12.00
C LYS A 170 1.98 7.08 -11.59
N TRP A 171 3.12 7.40 -12.22
CA TRP A 171 4.01 8.44 -11.76
C TRP A 171 4.39 9.42 -12.86
N ILE A 172 4.41 10.69 -12.50
CA ILE A 172 5.09 11.74 -13.26
C ILE A 172 6.32 12.21 -12.48
N THR A 173 7.32 12.72 -13.18
CA THR A 173 8.64 13.11 -12.62
C THR A 173 8.83 14.61 -12.50
N ARG A 174 7.75 15.33 -12.37
CA ARG A 174 7.70 16.81 -12.36
C ARG A 174 6.56 17.32 -11.49
N TYR A 175 6.55 18.62 -11.24
CA TYR A 175 5.40 19.26 -10.62
C TYR A 175 4.15 19.13 -11.48
N TYR A 176 3.03 18.87 -10.83
CA TYR A 176 1.73 18.90 -11.47
C TYR A 176 1.12 20.30 -11.30
N ALA A 177 0.85 20.97 -12.40
CA ALA A 177 0.23 22.29 -12.42
C ALA A 177 -1.04 22.34 -13.30
N GLY A 178 -1.73 21.19 -13.41
CA GLY A 178 -2.88 21.01 -14.28
C GLY A 178 -2.49 20.73 -15.74
N GLU A 179 -3.48 20.42 -16.56
CA GLU A 179 -3.28 19.96 -17.94
C GLU A 179 -2.56 20.98 -18.85
N ARG A 180 -2.65 22.27 -18.53
CA ARG A 180 -2.05 23.34 -19.33
C ARG A 180 -0.53 23.35 -19.32
N PHE A 181 0.10 22.75 -18.32
CA PHE A 181 1.55 22.78 -18.11
C PHE A 181 2.18 21.38 -18.12
N LEU A 182 1.44 20.38 -18.57
CA LEU A 182 1.72 18.96 -18.43
C LEU A 182 3.00 18.48 -19.08
N ASN A 183 3.53 19.18 -20.07
CA ASN A 183 4.53 18.59 -20.95
C ASN A 183 5.95 19.01 -20.65
N ASP A 184 6.17 19.76 -19.55
CA ASP A 184 7.47 20.31 -19.27
C ASP A 184 7.87 20.22 -17.79
N THR A 185 9.19 20.07 -17.58
CA THR A 185 9.80 20.18 -16.27
C THR A 185 10.17 21.64 -16.00
N TYR A 186 9.71 22.19 -14.90
CA TYR A 186 10.05 23.53 -14.45
C TYR A 186 10.23 23.56 -12.94
N GLY A 187 11.14 24.42 -12.48
CA GLY A 187 11.29 24.73 -11.06
C GLY A 187 10.28 25.78 -10.62
N VAL A 188 9.94 25.76 -9.34
CA VAL A 188 9.02 26.70 -8.71
C VAL A 188 9.64 27.31 -7.45
N GLY A 189 9.22 28.51 -7.11
CA GLY A 189 9.62 29.15 -5.86
C GLY A 189 11.14 29.32 -5.76
N GLU A 190 11.72 28.82 -4.69
CA GLU A 190 13.15 28.96 -4.38
C GLU A 190 13.96 27.70 -4.73
N ASP A 191 13.42 26.82 -5.56
CA ASP A 191 14.13 25.62 -6.01
C ASP A 191 15.53 25.95 -6.53
N MET A 192 16.54 25.33 -5.92
CA MET A 192 17.94 25.43 -6.38
C MET A 192 18.28 24.33 -7.38
N GLN A 193 17.48 23.31 -7.46
CA GLN A 193 17.61 22.18 -8.37
C GLN A 193 16.49 22.18 -9.42
N LEU A 194 16.79 21.60 -10.57
CA LEU A 194 15.77 21.19 -11.54
C LEU A 194 15.48 19.69 -11.36
N TYR A 195 14.22 19.32 -11.31
CA TYR A 195 13.85 17.91 -11.28
C TYR A 195 13.97 17.29 -12.68
N SER A 196 14.66 16.16 -12.79
CA SER A 196 14.87 15.43 -14.04
C SER A 196 14.59 13.94 -13.84
N PRO A 197 13.93 13.28 -14.79
CA PRO A 197 13.77 11.82 -14.78
C PRO A 197 15.12 11.09 -14.82
N ASP A 198 16.18 11.69 -15.35
CA ASP A 198 17.53 11.11 -15.40
C ASP A 198 18.16 10.91 -14.01
N ASN A 199 17.60 11.56 -13.00
CA ASN A 199 18.01 11.42 -11.60
C ASN A 199 17.27 10.28 -10.87
N ILE A 200 16.46 9.51 -11.60
CA ILE A 200 15.78 8.35 -11.05
C ILE A 200 16.51 7.09 -11.50
N THR A 201 16.94 6.30 -10.54
CA THR A 201 17.55 4.99 -10.78
C THR A 201 16.81 3.91 -10.01
N PHE A 202 17.06 2.66 -10.34
CA PHE A 202 16.36 1.52 -9.73
C PHE A 202 17.37 0.57 -9.12
N GLY A 203 17.09 0.15 -7.91
CA GLY A 203 17.75 -0.95 -7.25
C GLY A 203 16.90 -2.21 -7.32
N GLU A 204 17.26 -3.20 -6.55
CA GLU A 204 16.46 -4.40 -6.35
C GLU A 204 15.22 -4.02 -5.52
N SER A 205 14.03 -4.01 -6.17
CA SER A 205 12.75 -3.64 -5.53
C SER A 205 12.73 -2.24 -4.90
N ALA A 206 13.42 -1.29 -5.51
CA ALA A 206 13.46 0.08 -5.00
C ALA A 206 13.68 1.11 -6.12
N VAL A 207 13.02 2.25 -6.01
CA VAL A 207 13.35 3.46 -6.75
C VAL A 207 14.30 4.32 -5.92
N CYS A 208 15.33 4.85 -6.56
CA CYS A 208 16.31 5.74 -5.96
C CYS A 208 16.21 7.13 -6.57
N LEU A 209 15.94 8.13 -5.74
CA LEU A 209 15.97 9.53 -6.12
C LEU A 209 17.39 10.07 -5.88
N ASN A 210 18.01 10.59 -6.91
CA ASN A 210 19.40 11.05 -6.85
C ASN A 210 19.47 12.58 -6.97
N PHE A 211 20.45 13.15 -6.29
CA PHE A 211 20.78 14.57 -6.37
C PHE A 211 22.18 14.70 -6.97
N ARG A 212 22.32 15.58 -7.96
CA ARG A 212 23.60 15.78 -8.66
C ARG A 212 23.96 17.26 -8.69
N LYS A 213 25.25 17.51 -8.52
CA LYS A 213 25.81 18.84 -8.78
C LYS A 213 26.17 18.91 -10.24
N GLU A 214 25.35 19.59 -11.01
CA GLU A 214 25.55 19.77 -12.44
C GLU A 214 24.86 21.04 -12.92
N SER A 215 25.46 21.70 -13.92
CA SER A 215 24.88 22.91 -14.49
C SER A 215 23.88 22.54 -15.58
N ILE A 216 22.61 22.82 -15.34
CA ILE A 216 21.53 22.52 -16.26
C ILE A 216 20.66 23.76 -16.50
N ILE A 217 20.24 23.98 -17.75
CA ILE A 217 19.27 25.02 -18.10
C ILE A 217 17.89 24.39 -18.14
N GLY A 218 16.96 24.98 -17.42
CA GLY A 218 15.59 24.51 -17.37
C GLY A 218 14.59 25.64 -17.25
N LYS A 219 13.33 25.30 -17.35
CA LYS A 219 12.24 26.25 -17.20
C LYS A 219 11.99 26.56 -15.73
N TYR A 220 11.59 27.80 -15.49
CA TYR A 220 11.21 28.33 -14.19
C TYR A 220 9.87 29.05 -14.29
N TRP A 221 8.97 28.76 -13.38
CA TRP A 221 7.72 29.49 -13.27
C TRP A 221 7.89 30.76 -12.44
N ASP A 222 7.83 31.88 -13.10
CA ASP A 222 7.81 33.20 -12.47
C ASP A 222 6.38 33.75 -12.45
N ARG A 223 5.92 34.20 -11.29
CA ARG A 223 4.54 34.66 -11.12
C ARG A 223 4.18 35.89 -11.91
N GLN A 224 5.16 36.75 -12.19
CA GLN A 224 4.92 38.03 -12.87
C GLN A 224 5.08 37.91 -14.38
N VAL A 225 6.00 37.06 -14.82
CA VAL A 225 6.43 37.02 -16.23
C VAL A 225 6.02 35.70 -16.91
N GLY A 226 5.63 34.67 -16.14
CA GLY A 226 5.31 33.36 -16.64
C GLY A 226 6.55 32.45 -16.72
N ILE A 227 6.57 31.54 -17.68
CA ILE A 227 7.68 30.59 -17.85
C ILE A 227 8.86 31.28 -18.50
N ARG A 228 10.04 31.16 -17.88
CA ARG A 228 11.32 31.63 -18.41
C ARG A 228 12.43 30.59 -18.20
N GLU A 229 13.53 30.73 -18.89
CA GLU A 229 14.72 29.92 -18.65
C GLU A 229 15.46 30.39 -17.41
N LYS A 230 15.97 29.39 -16.64
CA LYS A 230 16.82 29.57 -15.48
C LYS A 230 17.94 28.56 -15.53
N LYS A 231 19.14 28.98 -15.17
CA LYS A 231 20.27 28.11 -14.93
C LYS A 231 20.18 27.58 -13.50
N TYR A 232 20.28 26.28 -13.37
CA TYR A 232 20.34 25.55 -12.11
C TYR A 232 21.74 24.95 -11.95
N ASP A 233 22.25 24.94 -10.74
CA ASP A 233 23.55 24.34 -10.41
C ASP A 233 23.41 22.90 -9.90
N TYR A 234 22.17 22.42 -9.81
CA TYR A 234 21.83 21.08 -9.35
C TYR A 234 20.67 20.50 -10.13
N SER A 235 20.70 19.18 -10.31
CA SER A 235 19.54 18.41 -10.70
C SER A 235 19.13 17.44 -9.59
N SER A 236 17.86 17.08 -9.55
CA SER A 236 17.30 16.18 -8.57
C SER A 236 16.17 15.33 -9.14
N ALA A 237 15.55 14.54 -8.31
CA ALA A 237 14.43 13.69 -8.68
C ALA A 237 13.21 13.93 -7.80
N MET A 238 12.06 13.78 -8.42
CA MET A 238 10.77 13.64 -7.75
C MET A 238 9.90 12.66 -8.53
N ILE A 239 8.99 12.01 -7.82
CA ILE A 239 7.90 11.24 -8.41
C ILE A 239 6.58 11.67 -7.76
N SER A 240 5.55 11.78 -8.57
CA SER A 240 4.23 12.24 -8.14
C SER A 240 3.13 11.41 -8.75
N SER A 241 2.14 11.04 -7.94
CA SER A 241 0.96 10.29 -8.39
C SER A 241 -0.15 11.18 -8.96
N ALA A 242 0.10 12.45 -9.21
CA ALA A 242 -0.91 13.46 -9.50
C ALA A 242 -1.88 13.15 -10.66
N THR A 243 -1.43 12.37 -11.64
CA THR A 243 -2.24 11.95 -12.79
C THR A 243 -2.94 10.60 -12.59
N ALA A 244 -2.55 9.82 -11.58
CA ALA A 244 -3.01 8.45 -11.38
C ALA A 244 -3.84 8.27 -10.09
N LEU A 245 -3.47 8.97 -9.02
CA LEU A 245 -4.13 8.85 -7.72
C LEU A 245 -4.47 10.22 -7.16
N ARG A 246 -5.73 10.41 -6.85
CA ARG A 246 -6.25 11.50 -6.02
C ARG A 246 -7.20 10.91 -5.02
N GLN A 247 -6.79 10.93 -3.77
CA GLN A 247 -7.50 10.26 -2.71
C GLN A 247 -7.86 11.26 -1.60
N ARG A 248 -9.10 11.26 -1.20
CA ARG A 248 -9.56 11.91 0.03
C ARG A 248 -9.72 10.85 1.09
N TYR A 249 -9.04 11.05 2.22
CA TYR A 249 -8.98 10.10 3.34
C TYR A 249 -8.31 8.77 2.94
N GLY A 250 -7.84 8.05 3.90
CA GLY A 250 -7.18 6.77 3.68
C GLY A 250 -5.91 6.59 4.49
N ARG A 251 -5.21 5.49 4.22
CA ARG A 251 -3.87 5.21 4.75
C ARG A 251 -2.86 5.33 3.62
N PHE A 252 -1.90 6.22 3.81
CA PHE A 252 -0.79 6.46 2.88
C PHE A 252 0.49 6.00 3.52
N GLU A 253 1.23 5.17 2.81
CA GLU A 253 2.40 4.50 3.37
C GLU A 253 3.52 4.38 2.36
N ALA A 254 4.75 4.67 2.80
CA ALA A 254 5.95 4.44 2.01
C ALA A 254 7.07 3.89 2.88
N LYS A 255 7.73 2.84 2.38
CA LYS A 255 8.95 2.28 2.99
C LYS A 255 10.15 3.00 2.38
N ILE A 256 10.81 3.83 3.17
CA ILE A 256 11.86 4.75 2.72
C ILE A 256 13.16 4.49 3.48
N LYS A 257 14.27 4.46 2.75
CA LYS A 257 15.61 4.57 3.29
C LYS A 257 16.12 6.00 3.08
N LEU A 258 16.55 6.63 4.13
CA LEU A 258 17.05 8.00 4.13
C LEU A 258 18.56 7.99 4.31
N ASN A 259 19.24 8.96 3.71
CA ASN A 259 20.65 9.19 3.94
C ASN A 259 20.82 10.46 4.77
N ARG A 260 21.73 10.43 5.73
CA ARG A 260 22.07 11.62 6.51
C ARG A 260 22.89 12.58 5.66
N CYS A 261 22.27 13.61 5.15
CA CYS A 261 22.90 14.61 4.28
C CYS A 261 22.25 15.99 4.48
N ALA A 262 22.81 16.99 3.85
CA ALA A 262 22.27 18.36 3.87
C ALA A 262 21.10 18.57 2.89
N LEU A 263 20.62 17.52 2.25
CA LEU A 263 19.48 17.56 1.35
C LEU A 263 18.18 17.36 2.13
N THR A 264 17.10 17.81 1.53
CA THR A 264 15.74 17.60 2.04
C THR A 264 15.09 16.47 1.27
N SER A 265 14.75 15.40 1.97
CA SER A 265 13.95 14.29 1.43
C SER A 265 12.52 14.40 1.95
N CYS A 266 11.54 14.37 1.05
CA CYS A 266 10.13 14.53 1.42
C CYS A 266 9.25 13.41 0.89
N PHE A 267 8.34 12.95 1.75
CA PHE A 267 7.13 12.23 1.41
C PHE A 267 5.95 13.08 1.86
N TRP A 268 5.18 13.57 0.92
CA TRP A 268 4.19 14.60 1.16
C TRP A 268 3.01 14.50 0.21
N MET A 269 1.96 15.26 0.48
CA MET A 269 0.74 15.26 -0.30
C MET A 269 0.34 16.67 -0.68
N LEU A 270 -0.26 16.81 -1.85
CA LEU A 270 -0.80 18.06 -2.37
C LEU A 270 -2.25 17.92 -2.86
N GLY A 271 -3.04 18.96 -2.65
CA GLY A 271 -4.27 19.20 -3.39
C GLY A 271 -4.02 19.74 -4.81
N ASP A 272 -5.08 20.08 -5.53
CA ASP A 272 -4.98 20.53 -6.94
C ASP A 272 -4.22 21.85 -7.15
N THR A 273 -4.11 22.69 -6.13
CA THR A 273 -3.60 24.07 -6.25
C THR A 273 -2.50 24.36 -5.23
N GLU A 274 -1.46 23.57 -5.14
CA GLU A 274 -0.37 23.74 -4.15
C GLU A 274 -0.82 23.59 -2.67
N VAL A 275 -2.07 23.76 -2.38
CA VAL A 275 -2.66 23.65 -1.04
C VAL A 275 -4.04 22.96 -1.13
N PRO A 276 -4.43 22.22 -0.09
CA PRO A 276 -3.66 21.93 1.10
C PRO A 276 -2.39 21.12 0.79
N HIS A 277 -1.37 21.28 1.62
CA HIS A 277 -0.13 20.51 1.57
C HIS A 277 0.08 19.83 2.92
N VAL A 278 0.34 18.54 2.90
CA VAL A 278 0.60 17.73 4.10
C VAL A 278 1.94 17.05 3.99
N GLU A 279 2.85 17.37 4.89
CA GLU A 279 4.12 16.63 5.01
C GLU A 279 3.87 15.36 5.84
N ILE A 280 3.96 14.20 5.21
CA ILE A 280 3.93 12.91 5.90
C ILE A 280 5.28 12.73 6.60
N MET A 281 6.38 12.93 5.86
CA MET A 281 7.73 12.90 6.36
C MET A 281 8.58 13.93 5.59
N LYS A 282 9.42 14.66 6.30
CA LYS A 282 10.45 15.54 5.75
C LYS A 282 11.75 15.30 6.52
N CYS A 283 12.78 14.82 5.85
CA CYS A 283 14.09 14.64 6.43
C CYS A 283 14.99 15.81 6.06
N GLU A 284 15.56 16.44 7.06
CA GLU A 284 16.54 17.54 6.96
C GLU A 284 17.79 17.21 7.77
N ALA A 285 18.76 18.09 7.79
CA ALA A 285 20.03 17.87 8.48
C ALA A 285 19.89 17.64 10.00
N ASP A 286 18.85 18.19 10.61
CA ASP A 286 18.57 18.10 12.05
C ASP A 286 17.71 16.89 12.46
N GLY A 287 17.15 16.16 11.49
CA GLY A 287 16.36 14.97 11.73
C GLY A 287 15.14 14.82 10.81
N VAL A 288 14.22 13.98 11.21
CA VAL A 288 12.99 13.71 10.49
C VAL A 288 11.82 14.47 11.13
N HIS A 289 11.23 15.35 10.36
CA HIS A 289 10.05 16.12 10.72
C HIS A 289 8.78 15.46 10.20
N MET A 290 7.75 15.37 11.01
CA MET A 290 6.46 14.78 10.65
C MET A 290 5.30 15.65 11.14
N GLY A 291 4.21 15.62 10.39
CA GLY A 291 2.96 16.20 10.83
C GLY A 291 2.72 17.65 10.47
N ARG A 292 3.41 18.23 9.51
CA ARG A 292 3.15 19.60 9.07
C ARG A 292 2.00 19.65 8.06
N VAL A 293 1.10 20.58 8.29
CA VAL A 293 -0.03 20.87 7.42
C VAL A 293 0.02 22.35 7.01
N TYR A 294 -0.11 22.60 5.72
CA TYR A 294 -0.16 23.96 5.17
C TYR A 294 -1.53 24.24 4.55
N SER A 295 -2.05 25.43 4.81
CA SER A 295 -3.16 26.01 4.09
C SER A 295 -2.73 27.42 3.61
N TYR A 296 -3.02 27.73 2.36
CA TYR A 296 -2.64 29.03 1.77
C TYR A 296 -1.16 29.43 2.00
N ARG A 297 -0.22 28.45 1.96
CA ARG A 297 1.24 28.64 2.16
C ARG A 297 1.69 28.94 3.59
N THR A 298 0.79 28.95 4.51
CA THR A 298 1.11 29.09 5.93
C THR A 298 0.91 27.75 6.61
N ALA A 299 1.86 27.31 7.42
CA ALA A 299 1.66 26.16 8.27
C ALA A 299 0.52 26.49 9.24
N VAL A 300 -0.54 25.69 9.21
CA VAL A 300 -1.71 25.91 10.07
C VAL A 300 -1.55 25.26 11.42
N ASN A 301 -0.81 24.16 11.49
CA ASN A 301 -0.44 23.52 12.75
C ASN A 301 0.96 23.95 13.18
N LYS A 302 1.13 24.22 14.47
CA LYS A 302 2.41 24.69 15.06
C LYS A 302 3.26 23.52 15.54
N ASP A 303 2.61 22.46 15.98
CA ASP A 303 3.28 21.32 16.59
C ASP A 303 3.65 20.29 15.52
N ILE A 304 4.92 20.21 15.24
CA ILE A 304 5.52 19.16 14.40
C ILE A 304 6.35 18.23 15.27
N GLN A 305 6.37 16.95 14.90
CA GLN A 305 7.22 15.99 15.58
C GLN A 305 8.60 15.95 14.91
N LEU A 306 9.65 16.20 15.67
CA LEU A 306 11.04 16.01 15.24
C LEU A 306 11.59 14.72 15.86
N ILE A 307 12.03 13.81 15.02
CA ILE A 307 12.62 12.53 15.40
C ILE A 307 14.11 12.56 15.01
N LYS A 308 15.00 12.43 16.01
CA LYS A 308 16.45 12.49 15.85
C LYS A 308 17.13 11.12 15.97
N GLU A 309 16.43 10.17 16.54
CA GLU A 309 16.96 8.88 16.96
C GLU A 309 16.94 7.81 15.87
N LEU A 310 16.44 8.12 14.67
CA LEU A 310 16.43 7.18 13.57
C LEU A 310 17.86 6.93 13.06
N GLU A 311 18.19 5.65 12.88
CA GLU A 311 19.42 5.22 12.20
C GLU A 311 19.28 5.42 10.69
N LEU A 312 19.50 6.65 10.24
CA LEU A 312 19.55 6.96 8.82
C LEU A 312 20.77 6.24 8.19
N ASP A 313 20.80 6.12 6.90
CA ASP A 313 21.83 5.49 6.06
C ASP A 313 21.75 3.95 5.95
N ASN A 314 21.33 3.22 7.00
CA ASN A 314 21.40 1.76 7.00
C ASN A 314 20.04 1.05 7.10
N ALA A 315 18.99 1.75 7.48
CA ALA A 315 17.69 1.16 7.73
C ALA A 315 16.58 1.74 6.85
N TYR A 316 15.61 0.91 6.52
CA TYR A 316 14.34 1.34 5.98
C TYR A 316 13.33 1.57 7.10
N TYR A 317 12.58 2.65 7.00
CA TYR A 317 11.46 2.96 7.88
C TYR A 317 10.17 3.04 7.05
N ILE A 318 9.08 2.63 7.64
CA ILE A 318 7.74 2.77 7.06
C ILE A 318 7.13 4.05 7.64
N PHE A 319 6.96 5.06 6.80
CA PHE A 319 6.28 6.30 7.16
C PHE A 319 4.83 6.22 6.70
N THR A 320 3.93 6.46 7.64
CA THR A 320 2.49 6.30 7.42
C THR A 320 1.73 7.55 7.84
N LEU A 321 0.71 7.90 7.06
CA LEU A 321 -0.34 8.82 7.42
C LEU A 321 -1.69 8.08 7.34
N GLU A 322 -2.40 7.97 8.45
CA GLU A 322 -3.83 7.67 8.44
C GLU A 322 -4.61 8.98 8.50
N TRP A 323 -5.41 9.21 7.49
CA TRP A 323 -6.20 10.42 7.34
C TRP A 323 -7.68 10.07 7.22
N THR A 324 -8.46 10.58 8.15
CA THR A 324 -9.92 10.47 8.22
C THR A 324 -10.55 11.85 8.20
N GLU A 325 -11.86 11.94 8.17
CA GLU A 325 -12.59 13.20 8.24
C GLU A 325 -12.28 14.02 9.50
N ASN A 326 -12.00 13.35 10.61
CA ASN A 326 -11.91 14.00 11.93
C ASN A 326 -10.49 13.91 12.54
N LYS A 327 -9.56 13.23 11.86
CA LYS A 327 -8.25 12.95 12.46
C LYS A 327 -7.22 12.59 11.42
N MET A 328 -6.00 13.07 11.65
CA MET A 328 -4.78 12.63 10.96
C MET A 328 -3.82 12.03 11.98
N VAL A 329 -3.22 10.88 11.65
CA VAL A 329 -2.28 10.17 12.52
C VAL A 329 -1.04 9.83 11.73
N TRP A 330 0.10 10.34 12.18
CA TRP A 330 1.42 10.03 11.61
C TRP A 330 2.09 8.93 12.41
N MET A 331 2.69 7.97 11.69
CA MET A 331 3.35 6.82 12.31
C MET A 331 4.69 6.54 11.64
N VAL A 332 5.61 5.97 12.41
CA VAL A 332 6.85 5.37 11.93
C VAL A 332 6.87 3.91 12.39
N ASN A 333 6.96 2.97 11.46
CA ASN A 333 6.88 1.53 11.74
C ASN A 333 5.67 1.18 12.62
N ASP A 334 4.50 1.75 12.29
CA ASP A 334 3.22 1.63 13.02
C ASP A 334 3.19 2.23 14.46
N LEU A 335 4.28 2.86 14.89
CA LEU A 335 4.28 3.62 16.14
C LEU A 335 3.75 5.03 15.89
N VAL A 336 2.69 5.40 16.57
CA VAL A 336 2.10 6.74 16.50
C VAL A 336 3.11 7.76 17.03
N VAL A 337 3.44 8.74 16.20
CA VAL A 337 4.35 9.83 16.56
C VAL A 337 3.62 11.17 16.69
N LYS A 338 2.52 11.35 15.97
CA LYS A 338 1.71 12.55 16.03
C LYS A 338 0.25 12.27 15.68
N GLU A 339 -0.63 13.02 16.32
CA GLU A 339 -2.06 13.11 15.98
C GLU A 339 -2.46 14.56 15.76
N GLU A 340 -3.37 14.81 14.83
CA GLU A 340 -3.98 16.11 14.55
C GLU A 340 -5.48 15.93 14.39
N THR A 341 -6.26 16.77 15.05
CA THR A 341 -7.73 16.76 15.00
C THR A 341 -8.30 18.09 14.49
N GLU A 342 -7.44 19.07 14.30
CA GLU A 342 -7.79 20.36 13.72
C GLU A 342 -7.16 20.50 12.33
N HIS A 343 -7.64 21.42 11.53
CA HIS A 343 -7.09 21.72 10.20
C HIS A 343 -6.97 20.51 9.26
N ILE A 344 -7.91 19.58 9.37
CA ILE A 344 -7.94 18.38 8.53
C ILE A 344 -8.35 18.77 7.10
N PRO A 345 -7.53 18.49 6.09
CA PRO A 345 -7.93 18.69 4.70
C PRO A 345 -9.13 17.79 4.34
N ASP A 346 -10.03 18.32 3.51
CA ASP A 346 -11.25 17.62 3.06
C ASP A 346 -11.34 17.47 1.53
N VAL A 347 -10.25 17.73 0.82
CA VAL A 347 -10.16 17.64 -0.64
C VAL A 347 -9.28 16.48 -1.06
N PRO A 348 -9.51 15.87 -2.24
CA PRO A 348 -8.62 14.83 -2.74
C PRO A 348 -7.19 15.35 -2.92
N MET A 349 -6.21 14.56 -2.48
CA MET A 349 -4.79 14.87 -2.57
C MET A 349 -4.03 13.75 -3.28
N TYR A 350 -2.91 14.09 -3.89
CA TYR A 350 -1.98 13.14 -4.49
C TYR A 350 -0.66 13.10 -3.71
N VAL A 351 0.07 12.01 -3.82
CA VAL A 351 1.35 11.82 -3.13
C VAL A 351 2.52 12.22 -3.99
N VAL A 352 3.55 12.74 -3.32
CA VAL A 352 4.82 13.14 -3.92
C VAL A 352 5.97 12.61 -3.06
N LEU A 353 6.98 12.05 -3.71
CA LEU A 353 8.28 11.77 -3.12
C LEU A 353 9.31 12.63 -3.83
N SER A 354 10.10 13.37 -3.10
CA SER A 354 11.06 14.31 -3.68
C SER A 354 12.34 14.40 -2.87
N LEU A 355 13.42 14.74 -3.57
CA LEU A 355 14.72 15.05 -3.00
C LEU A 355 15.13 16.44 -3.50
N GLY A 356 15.61 17.32 -2.61
CA GLY A 356 15.97 18.67 -3.01
C GLY A 356 16.83 19.40 -2.00
N THR A 357 17.07 20.67 -2.25
CA THR A 357 17.72 21.59 -1.33
C THR A 357 17.18 23.01 -1.50
N ASN A 358 17.08 23.71 -0.39
CA ASN A 358 16.65 25.13 -0.35
C ASN A 358 17.81 26.04 0.13
N LYS A 359 19.05 25.52 0.15
CA LYS A 359 20.24 26.25 0.63
C LYS A 359 21.33 26.28 -0.41
#